data_7cc2bc87a6c374f22bf34283885ec886
#
_entry.id   7cc2bc87a6c374f22bf34283885ec886
#
_cell.length_a   1.000
_cell.length_b   1.000
_cell.length_c   1.000
_cell.angle_alpha   90.00
_cell.angle_beta   90.00
_cell.angle_gamma   90.00
#
_symmetry.space_group_name_H-M   'P 1'
#
loop_
_entity.id
_entity.type
_entity.pdbx_description
1 polymer ?
#
loop_
_entity_poly.entity_id
_entity_poly.type
_entity_poly.pdbx_seq_one_letter_code
_entity_poly.pdbx_strand_id
1 'polypeptide(L)'
;MELTKNIFFNTDKLIENSKVKISYTGKFYQENCEKVTIHYGFGEGWNNVNDIEMEKTELGFQTEIDLLEGESFELCFKNDKGEWDNNDGKNYVFPLEKVSQELVVLEDEPRAIGSARQLRKSYIWSKKIKLAVYKIITYLPKIISGNYKRKSSNEN
;
A
#
# COMPACT_ATOMS: atom_id res chain seq x y z
N MET A 1 8.61 20.35 0.16
CA MET A 1 8.09 19.51 1.24
C MET A 1 9.26 19.27 2.19
N GLU A 2 9.24 19.84 3.40
CA GLU A 2 10.27 19.51 4.38
C GLU A 2 10.06 18.06 4.77
N LEU A 3 10.92 17.20 4.30
CA LEU A 3 10.98 15.81 4.71
C LEU A 3 11.33 15.78 6.19
N THR A 4 10.41 15.35 7.02
CA THR A 4 10.67 15.07 8.43
C THR A 4 11.80 14.05 8.48
N LYS A 5 12.96 14.45 8.97
CA LYS A 5 14.27 13.77 8.76
C LYS A 5 14.32 12.28 9.15
N ASN A 6 13.29 11.75 9.83
CA ASN A 6 13.34 10.43 10.46
C ASN A 6 12.12 9.55 10.16
N ILE A 7 11.22 9.98 9.26
CA ILE A 7 10.03 9.24 8.86
C ILE A 7 10.03 9.11 7.34
N PHE A 8 9.94 7.87 6.87
CA PHE A 8 9.99 7.54 5.44
C PHE A 8 8.73 6.76 5.06
N PHE A 9 8.20 7.08 3.90
CA PHE A 9 7.08 6.37 3.28
C PHE A 9 7.56 5.69 2.00
N ASN A 10 6.95 4.56 1.67
CA ASN A 10 7.21 3.86 0.41
C ASN A 10 6.56 4.54 -0.82
N THR A 11 6.02 5.74 -0.64
CA THR A 11 5.36 6.54 -1.68
C THR A 11 5.70 8.03 -1.49
N ASP A 12 5.70 8.78 -2.58
CA ASP A 12 5.90 10.24 -2.55
C ASP A 12 4.63 11.00 -2.15
N LYS A 13 3.46 10.36 -2.24
CA LYS A 13 2.16 10.96 -1.97
C LYS A 13 1.32 10.02 -1.12
N LEU A 14 0.74 10.56 -0.06
CA LEU A 14 -0.21 9.84 0.77
C LEU A 14 -1.61 10.06 0.21
N ILE A 15 -2.23 8.98 -0.26
CA ILE A 15 -3.55 9.03 -0.91
C ILE A 15 -4.55 8.33 0.00
N GLU A 16 -5.71 8.94 0.24
CA GLU A 16 -6.80 8.32 1.00
C GLU A 16 -7.23 6.97 0.39
N ASN A 17 -7.70 6.06 1.22
CA ASN A 17 -8.11 4.70 0.83
C ASN A 17 -6.98 3.87 0.18
N SER A 18 -5.73 4.18 0.50
CA SER A 18 -4.56 3.40 0.07
C SER A 18 -3.79 2.84 1.27
N LYS A 19 -2.87 1.94 0.99
CA LYS A 19 -1.97 1.35 2.00
C LYS A 19 -0.58 1.97 1.88
N VAL A 20 0.00 2.35 3.02
CA VAL A 20 1.35 2.91 3.07
C VAL A 20 2.22 2.12 4.04
N LYS A 21 3.46 1.89 3.65
CA LYS A 21 4.51 1.39 4.53
C LYS A 21 5.31 2.55 5.10
N ILE A 22 5.48 2.56 6.43
CA ILE A 22 6.17 3.61 7.18
C ILE A 22 7.43 3.02 7.79
N SER A 23 8.54 3.75 7.70
CA SER A 23 9.79 3.47 8.41
C SER A 23 10.16 4.65 9.29
N TYR A 24 10.43 4.38 10.56
CA TYR A 24 10.84 5.38 11.55
C TYR A 24 12.27 5.12 12.02
N THR A 25 13.15 6.12 11.88
CA THR A 25 14.55 6.09 12.30
C THR A 25 14.89 7.20 13.30
N GLY A 26 13.87 7.76 13.96
CA GLY A 26 14.01 8.87 14.88
C GLY A 26 14.62 8.48 16.24
N LYS A 27 14.31 9.29 17.25
CA LYS A 27 14.88 9.21 18.60
C LYS A 27 14.96 7.79 19.13
N PHE A 28 13.88 7.03 19.10
CA PHE A 28 13.83 5.69 19.72
C PHE A 28 14.61 4.64 18.94
N TYR A 29 14.77 4.79 17.64
CA TYR A 29 15.65 3.92 16.86
C TYR A 29 17.12 4.21 17.15
N GLN A 30 17.49 5.48 17.25
CA GLN A 30 18.86 5.92 17.60
C GLN A 30 19.27 5.53 19.03
N GLU A 31 18.32 5.53 19.96
CA GLU A 31 18.48 5.07 21.33
C GLU A 31 18.43 3.54 21.46
N ASN A 32 18.28 2.83 20.35
CA ASN A 32 18.21 1.38 20.28
C ASN A 32 17.08 0.78 21.14
N CYS A 33 15.93 1.45 21.22
CA CYS A 33 14.75 0.90 21.92
C CYS A 33 14.36 -0.46 21.34
N GLU A 34 13.82 -1.33 22.18
CA GLU A 34 13.38 -2.66 21.76
C GLU A 34 12.02 -2.63 21.08
N LYS A 35 11.12 -1.77 21.57
CA LYS A 35 9.74 -1.66 21.09
C LYS A 35 9.35 -0.22 20.88
N VAL A 36 8.69 0.03 19.75
CA VAL A 36 8.08 1.31 19.41
C VAL A 36 6.67 1.07 18.89
N THR A 37 5.74 1.86 19.35
CA THR A 37 4.35 1.89 18.90
C THR A 37 4.13 3.19 18.15
N ILE A 38 3.56 3.13 16.96
CA ILE A 38 3.03 4.29 16.26
C ILE A 38 1.60 4.53 16.73
N HIS A 39 1.32 5.76 17.16
CA HIS A 39 0.01 6.28 17.51
C HIS A 39 -0.40 7.24 16.42
N TYR A 40 -1.54 7.03 15.77
CA TYR A 40 -1.94 7.83 14.62
C TYR A 40 -3.45 8.05 14.53
N GLY A 41 -3.83 9.08 13.79
CA GLY A 41 -5.22 9.43 13.50
C GLY A 41 -5.33 10.24 12.21
N PHE A 42 -6.54 10.67 11.87
CA PHE A 42 -6.84 11.37 10.63
C PHE A 42 -7.56 12.70 10.91
N GLY A 43 -7.07 13.79 10.26
CA GLY A 43 -7.61 15.14 10.42
C GLY A 43 -7.33 15.75 11.78
N GLU A 44 -7.57 17.05 11.93
CA GLU A 44 -7.31 17.84 13.15
C GLU A 44 -7.98 17.27 14.42
N GLY A 45 -9.06 16.53 14.25
CA GLY A 45 -9.79 15.90 15.37
C GLY A 45 -9.26 14.52 15.77
N TRP A 46 -8.16 14.04 15.22
CA TRP A 46 -7.64 12.68 15.46
C TRP A 46 -8.72 11.62 15.33
N ASN A 47 -9.43 11.60 14.20
CA ASN A 47 -10.45 10.61 13.93
C ASN A 47 -9.79 9.23 13.67
N ASN A 48 -10.50 8.16 14.03
CA ASN A 48 -10.04 6.80 13.84
C ASN A 48 -8.64 6.53 14.42
N VAL A 49 -8.42 7.00 15.65
CA VAL A 49 -7.16 6.79 16.38
C VAL A 49 -6.85 5.31 16.52
N ASN A 50 -5.60 4.96 16.27
CA ASN A 50 -5.14 3.58 16.41
C ASN A 50 -3.67 3.54 16.87
N ASP A 51 -3.30 2.42 17.50
CA ASP A 51 -1.96 2.11 17.97
C ASP A 51 -1.48 0.81 17.31
N ILE A 52 -0.29 0.84 16.71
CA ILE A 52 0.33 -0.35 16.11
C ILE A 52 1.75 -0.48 16.62
N GLU A 53 2.11 -1.65 17.20
CA GLU A 53 3.50 -1.99 17.49
C GLU A 53 4.26 -2.18 16.17
N MET A 54 5.38 -1.48 16.02
CA MET A 54 6.20 -1.51 14.82
C MET A 54 7.24 -2.62 14.89
N GLU A 55 7.55 -3.23 13.77
CA GLU A 55 8.61 -4.22 13.63
C GLU A 55 9.98 -3.53 13.57
N LYS A 56 10.93 -3.93 14.45
CA LYS A 56 12.31 -3.43 14.43
C LYS A 56 13.09 -4.13 13.32
N THR A 57 13.63 -3.35 12.40
CA THR A 57 14.44 -3.82 11.27
C THR A 57 15.78 -3.06 11.20
N GLU A 58 16.68 -3.48 10.33
CA GLU A 58 17.94 -2.76 10.06
C GLU A 58 17.70 -1.37 9.42
N LEU A 59 16.53 -1.13 8.84
CA LEU A 59 16.15 0.12 8.19
C LEU A 59 15.26 1.01 9.08
N GLY A 60 15.12 0.69 10.35
CA GLY A 60 14.23 1.39 11.28
C GLY A 60 13.08 0.54 11.77
N PHE A 61 12.22 1.14 12.59
CA PHE A 61 10.94 0.55 12.97
C PHE A 61 9.95 0.68 11.81
N GLN A 62 9.30 -0.42 11.41
CA GLN A 62 8.45 -0.47 10.23
C GLN A 62 7.05 -0.99 10.54
N THR A 63 6.05 -0.46 9.83
CA THR A 63 4.68 -0.99 9.81
C THR A 63 3.96 -0.59 8.54
N GLU A 64 2.83 -1.23 8.26
CA GLU A 64 1.91 -0.86 7.18
C GLU A 64 0.60 -0.33 7.77
N ILE A 65 0.08 0.74 7.20
CA ILE A 65 -1.15 1.41 7.64
C ILE A 65 -2.07 1.61 6.44
N ASP A 66 -3.36 1.34 6.65
CA ASP A 66 -4.41 1.70 5.71
C ASP A 66 -4.78 3.17 5.97
N LEU A 67 -4.55 4.03 4.98
CA LEU A 67 -4.92 5.44 5.04
C LEU A 67 -6.42 5.59 4.82
N LEU A 68 -7.11 6.11 5.81
CA LEU A 68 -8.54 6.40 5.72
C LEU A 68 -8.78 7.78 5.12
N GLU A 69 -10.06 8.09 4.88
CA GLU A 69 -10.48 9.41 4.43
C GLU A 69 -10.15 10.49 5.47
N GLY A 70 -9.61 11.62 5.02
CA GLY A 70 -9.26 12.73 5.88
C GLY A 70 -8.47 13.82 5.13
N GLU A 71 -8.25 14.94 5.79
CA GLU A 71 -7.44 16.03 5.24
C GLU A 71 -5.95 15.83 5.53
N SER A 72 -5.64 15.17 6.66
CA SER A 72 -4.28 14.91 7.12
C SER A 72 -4.17 13.54 7.78
N PHE A 73 -2.98 12.99 7.73
CA PHE A 73 -2.54 11.84 8.49
C PHE A 73 -1.60 12.35 9.59
N GLU A 74 -2.01 12.17 10.84
CA GLU A 74 -1.27 12.64 12.01
C GLU A 74 -0.74 11.46 12.80
N LEU A 75 0.49 11.56 13.29
CA LEU A 75 1.11 10.49 14.02
C LEU A 75 2.14 10.97 15.04
N CYS A 76 2.41 10.12 16.00
CA CYS A 76 3.53 10.20 16.94
C CYS A 76 3.97 8.81 17.33
N PHE A 77 5.10 8.69 18.05
CA PHE A 77 5.67 7.42 18.43
C PHE A 77 5.77 7.33 19.95
N LYS A 78 5.66 6.13 20.47
CA LYS A 78 5.80 5.82 21.89
C LYS A 78 6.71 4.61 22.08
N ASN A 79 7.66 4.68 23.00
CA ASN A 79 8.49 3.54 23.34
C ASN A 79 7.87 2.69 24.49
N ASP A 80 8.52 1.59 24.84
CA ASP A 80 8.14 0.70 25.91
C ASP A 80 8.20 1.32 27.32
N LYS A 81 8.95 2.41 27.49
CA LYS A 81 9.03 3.19 28.73
C LYS A 81 7.92 4.23 28.88
N GLY A 82 7.08 4.39 27.87
CA GLY A 82 6.00 5.36 27.84
C GLY A 82 6.43 6.78 27.45
N GLU A 83 7.63 6.95 26.93
CA GLU A 83 8.10 8.22 26.37
C GLU A 83 7.53 8.45 24.99
N TRP A 84 7.27 9.71 24.66
CA TRP A 84 6.72 10.11 23.38
C TRP A 84 7.74 10.83 22.50
N ASP A 85 7.72 10.53 21.22
CA ASP A 85 8.33 11.34 20.15
C ASP A 85 7.19 11.89 19.28
N ASN A 86 6.84 13.15 19.54
CA ASN A 86 5.70 13.84 18.96
C ASN A 86 6.09 15.18 18.33
N ASN A 87 7.31 15.29 17.81
CA ASN A 87 7.79 16.49 17.13
C ASN A 87 7.65 17.73 18.01
N ASP A 88 8.20 17.69 19.23
CA ASP A 88 8.13 18.78 20.22
C ASP A 88 6.69 19.22 20.57
N GLY A 89 5.77 18.29 20.64
CA GLY A 89 4.37 18.51 21.01
C GLY A 89 3.46 18.93 19.85
N LYS A 90 3.98 18.97 18.62
CA LYS A 90 3.20 19.36 17.42
C LYS A 90 2.69 18.19 16.61
N ASN A 91 3.07 16.97 16.98
CA ASN A 91 2.88 15.76 16.20
C ASN A 91 3.53 15.83 14.79
N TYR A 92 3.55 14.72 14.11
CA TYR A 92 3.95 14.66 12.71
C TYR A 92 2.69 14.67 11.87
N VAL A 93 2.53 15.69 11.03
CA VAL A 93 1.32 15.93 10.24
C VAL A 93 1.67 15.86 8.76
N PHE A 94 0.97 15.04 8.01
CA PHE A 94 1.16 14.84 6.58
C PHE A 94 -0.17 15.04 5.85
N PRO A 95 -0.21 15.84 4.77
CA PRO A 95 -1.43 16.02 4.00
C PRO A 95 -1.82 14.72 3.27
N LEU A 96 -3.11 14.42 3.24
CA LEU A 96 -3.68 13.36 2.43
C LEU A 96 -4.23 13.92 1.13
N GLU A 97 -3.85 13.30 0.01
CA GLU A 97 -4.45 13.61 -1.28
C GLU A 97 -5.72 12.77 -1.47
N LYS A 98 -6.79 13.42 -1.89
CA LYS A 98 -8.02 12.72 -2.30
C LYS A 98 -7.78 11.99 -3.60
N VAL A 99 -8.35 10.81 -3.75
CA VAL A 99 -8.41 10.15 -5.05
C VAL A 99 -9.19 11.09 -5.97
N SER A 100 -8.50 11.83 -6.81
CA SER A 100 -9.15 12.53 -7.92
C SER A 100 -9.77 11.44 -8.79
N GLN A 101 -11.07 11.20 -8.64
CA GLN A 101 -11.85 10.67 -9.72
C GLN A 101 -11.86 11.79 -10.78
N GLU A 102 -10.78 11.89 -11.55
CA GLU A 102 -10.94 12.40 -12.88
C GLU A 102 -11.92 11.44 -13.55
N LEU A 103 -13.19 11.79 -13.48
CA LEU A 103 -14.14 11.45 -14.50
C LEU A 103 -13.46 11.90 -15.79
N VAL A 104 -12.85 10.94 -16.48
CA VAL A 104 -12.63 11.10 -17.90
C VAL A 104 -14.04 11.24 -18.46
N VAL A 105 -14.52 12.47 -18.49
CA VAL A 105 -15.60 12.87 -19.35
C VAL A 105 -15.02 12.62 -20.72
N LEU A 106 -15.24 11.42 -21.25
CA LEU A 106 -15.18 11.17 -22.67
C LEU A 106 -16.23 12.14 -23.24
N GLU A 107 -15.77 13.30 -23.66
CA GLU A 107 -16.55 14.15 -24.52
C GLU A 107 -17.01 13.24 -25.65
N ASP A 108 -18.31 12.95 -25.68
CA ASP A 108 -19.00 12.27 -26.77
C ASP A 108 -18.90 13.17 -28.01
N GLU A 109 -17.75 13.12 -28.67
CA GLU A 109 -17.69 13.43 -30.09
C GLU A 109 -18.43 12.31 -30.82
N PRO A 110 -19.45 12.62 -31.61
CA PRO A 110 -20.17 11.60 -32.34
C PRO A 110 -19.29 11.11 -33.50
N ARG A 111 -18.38 10.20 -33.23
CA ARG A 111 -17.59 9.50 -34.26
C ARG A 111 -18.09 8.10 -34.47
N ALA A 112 -18.79 7.98 -35.61
CA ALA A 112 -18.89 6.81 -36.49
C ALA A 112 -18.94 5.43 -35.84
N ILE A 113 -20.09 4.85 -35.94
CA ILE A 113 -20.43 3.43 -35.81
C ILE A 113 -19.34 2.53 -36.40
N GLY A 114 -18.40 2.08 -35.62
CA GLY A 114 -17.34 1.14 -36.05
C GLY A 114 -16.50 0.49 -34.96
N SER A 115 -16.40 1.08 -33.75
CA SER A 115 -15.36 0.71 -32.79
C SER A 115 -15.80 -0.19 -31.62
N ALA A 116 -17.06 -0.33 -31.32
CA ALA A 116 -17.55 -1.13 -30.17
C ALA A 116 -17.20 -2.62 -30.27
N ARG A 117 -17.07 -3.15 -31.49
CA ARG A 117 -16.71 -4.56 -31.71
C ARG A 117 -15.21 -4.83 -31.51
N GLN A 118 -14.37 -3.80 -31.67
CA GLN A 118 -12.91 -3.92 -31.53
C GLN A 118 -12.46 -3.79 -30.06
N LEU A 119 -13.09 -2.90 -29.29
CA LEU A 119 -12.82 -2.74 -27.85
C LEU A 119 -13.23 -3.98 -27.04
N ARG A 120 -14.34 -4.64 -27.44
CA ARG A 120 -14.76 -5.88 -26.80
C ARG A 120 -13.78 -7.03 -27.04
N LYS A 121 -13.13 -7.08 -28.20
CA LYS A 121 -12.09 -8.09 -28.50
C LYS A 121 -10.81 -7.86 -27.70
N SER A 122 -10.35 -6.62 -27.54
CA SER A 122 -9.14 -6.29 -26.78
C SER A 122 -9.30 -6.57 -25.30
N TYR A 123 -10.46 -6.28 -24.70
CA TYR A 123 -10.77 -6.57 -23.32
C TYR A 123 -10.81 -8.08 -23.02
N ILE A 124 -11.43 -8.87 -23.90
CA ILE A 124 -11.47 -10.33 -23.76
C ILE A 124 -10.07 -10.93 -23.93
N TRP A 125 -9.26 -10.36 -24.82
CA TRP A 125 -7.89 -10.80 -25.06
C TRP A 125 -6.98 -10.53 -23.85
N SER A 126 -7.11 -9.37 -23.22
CA SER A 126 -6.35 -9.01 -22.01
C SER A 126 -6.67 -9.93 -20.81
N LYS A 127 -7.95 -10.32 -20.63
CA LYS A 127 -8.34 -11.32 -19.63
C LYS A 127 -7.76 -12.70 -19.91
N LYS A 128 -7.73 -13.14 -21.17
CA LYS A 128 -7.14 -14.44 -21.56
C LYS A 128 -5.63 -14.46 -21.32
N ILE A 129 -4.92 -13.37 -21.60
CA ILE A 129 -3.48 -13.23 -21.33
C ILE A 129 -3.20 -13.31 -19.83
N LYS A 130 -3.95 -12.56 -19.00
CA LYS A 130 -3.79 -12.61 -17.53
C LYS A 130 -4.00 -14.01 -16.96
N LEU A 131 -5.01 -14.73 -17.44
CA LEU A 131 -5.28 -16.12 -17.06
C LEU A 131 -4.18 -17.10 -17.52
N ALA A 132 -3.61 -16.88 -18.71
CA ALA A 132 -2.50 -17.70 -19.22
C ALA A 132 -1.22 -17.49 -18.40
N VAL A 133 -0.88 -16.23 -18.10
CA VAL A 133 0.27 -15.86 -17.26
C VAL A 133 0.10 -16.44 -15.85
N TYR A 134 -1.08 -16.32 -15.26
CA TYR A 134 -1.37 -16.90 -13.93
C TYR A 134 -1.18 -18.42 -13.92
N LYS A 135 -1.65 -19.12 -14.95
CA LYS A 135 -1.44 -20.57 -15.09
C LYS A 135 0.04 -20.94 -15.23
N ILE A 136 0.81 -20.20 -16.00
CA ILE A 136 2.25 -20.42 -16.15
C ILE A 136 2.96 -20.25 -14.79
N ILE A 137 2.68 -19.18 -14.06
CA ILE A 137 3.32 -18.91 -12.77
C ILE A 137 2.96 -19.97 -11.72
N THR A 138 1.73 -20.50 -11.75
CA THR A 138 1.29 -21.49 -10.77
C THR A 138 1.69 -22.92 -11.11
N TYR A 139 1.87 -23.25 -12.40
CA TYR A 139 2.24 -24.61 -12.85
C TYR A 139 3.74 -24.84 -12.98
N LEU A 140 4.52 -23.84 -13.37
CA LEU A 140 5.97 -23.97 -13.51
C LEU A 140 6.68 -24.48 -12.24
N PRO A 141 6.40 -23.97 -11.03
CA PRO A 141 7.02 -24.50 -9.82
C PRO A 141 6.69 -25.98 -9.55
N LYS A 142 5.48 -26.43 -9.91
CA LYS A 142 5.07 -27.84 -9.75
C LYS A 142 5.76 -28.78 -10.72
N ILE A 143 6.08 -28.32 -11.91
CA ILE A 143 6.83 -29.10 -12.91
C ILE A 143 8.30 -29.19 -12.50
N ILE A 144 8.90 -28.11 -12.01
CA ILE A 144 10.31 -28.06 -11.57
C ILE A 144 10.52 -28.88 -10.28
N SER A 145 9.54 -28.91 -9.38
CA SER A 145 9.60 -29.71 -8.13
C SER A 145 9.38 -31.21 -8.31
N GLY A 146 9.16 -31.70 -9.53
CA GLY A 146 8.95 -33.15 -9.81
C GLY A 146 7.62 -33.72 -9.30
N ASN A 147 6.73 -32.91 -8.73
CA ASN A 147 5.46 -33.35 -8.16
C ASN A 147 4.31 -33.47 -9.19
N TYR A 148 4.61 -33.40 -10.46
CA TYR A 148 3.61 -33.55 -11.51
C TYR A 148 3.42 -35.00 -11.87
N LYS A 149 2.45 -35.68 -11.27
CA LYS A 149 2.02 -37.02 -11.72
C LYS A 149 1.28 -36.89 -13.06
N ARG A 150 1.89 -37.34 -14.15
CA ARG A 150 1.19 -37.57 -15.42
C ARG A 150 0.04 -38.56 -15.18
N LYS A 151 -1.19 -38.13 -15.43
CA LYS A 151 -2.30 -39.09 -15.59
C LYS A 151 -1.99 -39.93 -16.82
N SER A 152 -1.64 -41.22 -16.61
CA SER A 152 -1.58 -42.17 -17.70
C SER A 152 -3.02 -42.42 -18.16
N SER A 153 -3.28 -42.07 -19.41
CA SER A 153 -4.46 -42.55 -20.11
C SER A 153 -4.25 -44.04 -20.40
N ASN A 154 -4.85 -44.92 -19.62
CA ASN A 154 -5.11 -46.27 -20.01
C ASN A 154 -6.46 -46.30 -20.72
N GLU A 155 -6.39 -46.33 -22.04
CA GLU A 155 -7.45 -46.87 -22.86
C GLU A 155 -7.21 -48.40 -22.95
N ASN A 156 -8.21 -49.14 -22.55
CA ASN A 156 -8.61 -50.43 -23.11
C ASN A 156 -10.12 -50.46 -23.15
#